data_e776e2d5c1712ce34df874724e0ea155
#
_entry.id   e776e2d5c1712ce34df874724e0ea155
#
_cell.length_a   1.000
_cell.length_b   1.000
_cell.length_c   1.000
_cell.angle_alpha   90.00
_cell.angle_beta   90.00
_cell.angle_gamma   90.00
#
_symmetry.space_group_name_H-M   'P 1'
#
loop_
_entity.id
_entity.type
_entity.pdbx_description
1 polymer ?
#
loop_
_entity_poly.entity_id
_entity_poly.type
_entity_poly.pdbx_seq_one_letter_code
_entity_poly.pdbx_strand_id
1 'polypeptide(L)'
;AACCSDGPSGIRMDCGTVAFAMPNGTCLAATFNEDLSEELYSMEGLELRKNHVDTLLGPGINIHRHPLNGRNFEYFSEDPLLTGKMACAQLRGLHRWGVTGTIKHFAANNQEHRRHFVESVISERALREIYLRGFEIAVKEGRARSIMTSYNPLNGYWTASNYDLVTTILRGQWGYTGLVMSDWWAEGNDRGGAGSTKHVAAMVRAQNDVFMVVTDPEHNSGGDDLTAALTEGCLTRGELQRSAANICRFLLQTPAFRRSIGRTSALDDQMEAMAEQDMQQAAQNGLPLTLRDGTAIDIAAID
;
A
#
# COMPACT_ATOMS: atom_id res chain seq x y z
N ALA A 1 15.46 -6.53 -3.97
CA ALA A 1 14.34 -5.61 -4.16
C ALA A 1 13.51 -5.55 -2.87
N ALA A 2 12.78 -4.46 -2.63
CA ALA A 2 11.79 -4.41 -1.56
C ALA A 2 10.52 -5.14 -2.00
N CYS A 3 9.85 -5.79 -1.06
CA CYS A 3 8.66 -6.59 -1.32
C CYS A 3 7.42 -6.00 -0.63
N CYS A 4 6.27 -6.09 -1.29
CA CYS A 4 4.97 -5.78 -0.70
C CYS A 4 4.04 -6.99 -0.82
N SER A 5 3.17 -7.16 0.17
CA SER A 5 2.13 -8.19 0.15
C SER A 5 0.80 -7.62 0.59
N ASP A 6 -0.27 -8.10 -0.02
CA ASP A 6 -1.62 -7.80 0.45
C ASP A 6 -1.93 -8.61 1.72
N GLY A 7 -2.93 -8.18 2.48
CA GLY A 7 -3.40 -8.94 3.62
C GLY A 7 -3.61 -8.15 4.91
N PRO A 8 -4.52 -7.15 4.93
CA PRO A 8 -4.87 -6.45 6.18
C PRO A 8 -5.52 -7.36 7.24
N SER A 9 -5.86 -8.58 6.90
CA SER A 9 -6.39 -9.61 7.82
C SER A 9 -5.53 -10.88 7.82
N GLY A 10 -4.23 -10.73 7.68
CA GLY A 10 -3.22 -11.78 7.53
C GLY A 10 -2.56 -11.75 6.15
N ILE A 11 -1.27 -12.01 6.10
CA ILE A 11 -0.47 -11.89 4.88
C ILE A 11 -1.00 -12.84 3.80
N ARG A 12 -1.22 -12.31 2.61
CA ARG A 12 -1.57 -13.11 1.45
C ARG A 12 -0.33 -13.73 0.81
N MET A 13 -0.18 -15.03 1.03
CA MET A 13 0.97 -15.80 0.53
C MET A 13 0.59 -16.48 -0.80
N ASP A 14 0.99 -15.87 -1.91
CA ASP A 14 0.73 -16.43 -3.26
C ASP A 14 1.74 -17.53 -3.66
N CYS A 15 2.75 -17.80 -2.82
CA CYS A 15 3.81 -18.78 -3.05
C CYS A 15 3.51 -20.19 -2.48
N GLY A 16 2.31 -20.42 -1.95
CA GLY A 16 1.90 -21.72 -1.40
C GLY A 16 2.25 -21.95 0.07
N THR A 17 2.99 -21.04 0.72
CA THR A 17 3.14 -21.05 2.18
C THR A 17 1.89 -20.48 2.84
N VAL A 18 1.70 -20.78 4.14
CA VAL A 18 0.59 -20.27 4.93
C VAL A 18 1.06 -19.20 5.90
N ALA A 19 0.25 -18.16 6.05
CA ALA A 19 0.37 -17.16 7.10
C ALA A 19 -0.80 -17.30 8.07
N PHE A 20 -0.66 -16.77 9.28
CA PHE A 20 -1.77 -16.81 10.24
C PHE A 20 -2.86 -15.81 9.85
N ALA A 21 -4.11 -16.18 10.14
CA ALA A 21 -5.26 -15.32 9.90
C ALA A 21 -5.39 -14.29 11.02
N MET A 22 -5.63 -13.04 10.64
CA MET A 22 -5.91 -11.93 11.55
C MET A 22 -7.42 -11.65 11.58
N PRO A 23 -7.94 -11.13 12.70
CA PRO A 23 -9.29 -10.57 12.71
C PRO A 23 -9.43 -9.47 11.65
N ASN A 24 -10.59 -9.38 11.03
CA ASN A 24 -10.83 -8.31 10.05
C ASN A 24 -10.91 -6.91 10.70
N GLY A 25 -10.74 -5.87 9.90
CA GLY A 25 -10.67 -4.49 10.38
C GLY A 25 -11.90 -4.05 11.17
N THR A 26 -13.09 -4.42 10.72
CA THR A 26 -14.36 -4.14 11.43
C THR A 26 -14.40 -4.78 12.81
N CYS A 27 -13.95 -6.05 12.92
CA CYS A 27 -13.88 -6.76 14.19
C CYS A 27 -12.91 -6.09 15.17
N LEU A 28 -11.72 -5.70 14.67
CA LEU A 28 -10.73 -4.98 15.48
C LEU A 28 -11.27 -3.64 15.98
N ALA A 29 -11.89 -2.86 15.11
CA ALA A 29 -12.48 -1.57 15.49
C ALA A 29 -13.60 -1.71 16.52
N ALA A 30 -14.41 -2.77 16.43
CA ALA A 30 -15.47 -3.06 17.40
C ALA A 30 -14.95 -3.34 18.83
N THR A 31 -13.68 -3.63 18.99
CA THR A 31 -13.06 -3.77 20.32
C THR A 31 -12.78 -2.42 21.00
N PHE A 32 -12.70 -1.32 20.25
CA PHE A 32 -12.24 0.00 20.72
C PHE A 32 -10.89 -0.05 21.47
N ASN A 33 -10.07 -1.04 21.17
CA ASN A 33 -8.82 -1.32 21.89
C ASN A 33 -7.61 -1.18 20.95
N GLU A 34 -6.96 -0.01 21.02
CA GLU A 34 -5.75 0.28 20.24
C GLU A 34 -4.59 -0.64 20.62
N ASP A 35 -4.42 -0.94 21.92
CA ASP A 35 -3.29 -1.75 22.41
C ASP A 35 -3.39 -3.19 21.89
N LEU A 36 -4.58 -3.77 21.88
CA LEU A 36 -4.81 -5.09 21.28
C LEU A 36 -4.49 -5.10 19.79
N SER A 37 -4.94 -4.06 19.06
CA SER A 37 -4.66 -3.95 17.64
C SER A 37 -3.16 -3.79 17.37
N GLU A 38 -2.46 -2.99 18.15
CA GLU A 38 -1.00 -2.82 18.05
C GLU A 38 -0.26 -4.13 18.30
N GLU A 39 -0.66 -4.91 19.31
CA GLU A 39 -0.03 -6.18 19.62
C GLU A 39 -0.23 -7.22 18.51
N LEU A 40 -1.46 -7.37 18.01
CA LEU A 40 -1.74 -8.28 16.89
C LEU A 40 -0.93 -7.90 15.65
N TYR A 41 -0.86 -6.61 15.31
CA TYR A 41 -0.06 -6.17 14.16
C TYR A 41 1.45 -6.15 14.42
N SER A 42 1.89 -6.22 15.67
CA SER A 42 3.26 -6.56 15.99
C SER A 42 3.59 -8.02 15.60
N MET A 43 2.65 -8.96 15.84
CA MET A 43 2.81 -10.36 15.39
C MET A 43 2.84 -10.46 13.86
N GLU A 44 1.94 -9.76 13.16
CA GLU A 44 1.94 -9.71 11.70
C GLU A 44 3.22 -9.05 11.15
N GLY A 45 3.71 -8.01 11.81
CA GLY A 45 4.99 -7.38 11.48
C GLY A 45 6.19 -8.32 11.59
N LEU A 46 6.19 -9.19 12.59
CA LEU A 46 7.18 -10.26 12.73
C LEU A 46 7.10 -11.26 11.57
N GLU A 47 5.88 -11.67 11.21
CA GLU A 47 5.65 -12.60 10.12
C GLU A 47 6.03 -12.00 8.75
N LEU A 48 5.71 -10.71 8.50
CA LEU A 48 6.19 -9.98 7.34
C LEU A 48 7.72 -9.97 7.27
N ARG A 49 8.37 -9.66 8.39
CA ARG A 49 9.83 -9.62 8.48
C ARG A 49 10.46 -10.97 8.14
N LYS A 50 9.91 -12.04 8.70
CA LYS A 50 10.32 -13.42 8.46
C LYS A 50 10.18 -13.81 6.98
N ASN A 51 9.12 -13.39 6.33
CA ASN A 51 8.87 -13.68 4.92
C ASN A 51 9.48 -12.65 3.94
N HIS A 52 10.42 -11.83 4.40
CA HIS A 52 11.09 -10.80 3.61
C HIS A 52 10.15 -9.78 2.94
N VAL A 53 8.98 -9.54 3.52
CA VAL A 53 8.04 -8.53 3.08
C VAL A 53 8.32 -7.23 3.83
N ASP A 54 8.55 -6.14 3.12
CA ASP A 54 8.92 -4.84 3.69
C ASP A 54 7.71 -3.96 4.01
N THR A 55 6.63 -4.15 3.26
CA THR A 55 5.39 -3.38 3.48
C THR A 55 4.15 -4.21 3.26
N LEU A 56 3.22 -4.14 4.21
CA LEU A 56 1.87 -4.66 4.08
C LEU A 56 1.03 -3.68 3.24
N LEU A 57 0.24 -4.17 2.30
CA LEU A 57 -0.77 -3.36 1.60
C LEU A 57 -2.02 -3.24 2.47
N GLY A 58 -1.88 -2.47 3.50
CA GLY A 58 -2.85 -2.20 4.56
C GLY A 58 -2.27 -1.28 5.62
N PRO A 59 -3.10 -0.78 6.56
CA PRO A 59 -4.53 -1.01 6.69
C PRO A 59 -5.39 -0.32 5.63
N GLY A 60 -6.56 -0.91 5.36
CA GLY A 60 -7.64 -0.23 4.65
C GLY A 60 -8.39 0.71 5.61
N ILE A 61 -8.51 1.99 5.25
CA ILE A 61 -9.05 3.02 6.15
C ILE A 61 -10.12 3.91 5.51
N ASN A 62 -10.79 3.41 4.49
CA ASN A 62 -11.96 4.10 3.95
C ASN A 62 -13.15 4.01 4.93
N ILE A 63 -14.02 4.99 4.86
CA ILE A 63 -15.17 5.09 5.75
C ILE A 63 -16.28 4.11 5.35
N HIS A 64 -16.89 3.44 6.32
CA HIS A 64 -18.11 2.65 6.15
C HIS A 64 -19.28 3.58 5.76
N ARG A 65 -19.43 3.85 4.48
CA ARG A 65 -20.45 4.77 3.95
C ARG A 65 -21.78 4.05 3.71
N HIS A 66 -21.71 2.78 3.33
CA HIS A 66 -22.88 1.96 3.03
C HIS A 66 -22.65 0.53 3.54
N PRO A 67 -23.60 -0.09 4.26
CA PRO A 67 -23.42 -1.41 4.87
C PRO A 67 -23.17 -2.53 3.86
N LEU A 68 -23.63 -2.37 2.62
CA LEU A 68 -23.44 -3.35 1.55
C LEU A 68 -22.18 -3.13 0.71
N ASN A 69 -21.26 -2.25 1.14
CA ASN A 69 -19.98 -2.14 0.45
C ASN A 69 -19.15 -3.41 0.67
N GLY A 70 -18.68 -4.00 -0.44
CA GLY A 70 -18.01 -5.31 -0.45
C GLY A 70 -16.67 -5.37 0.29
N ARG A 71 -16.09 -4.21 0.66
CA ARG A 71 -14.80 -4.13 1.37
C ARG A 71 -14.91 -3.57 2.80
N ASN A 72 -16.12 -3.43 3.34
CA ASN A 72 -16.28 -2.99 4.73
C ASN A 72 -15.58 -3.90 5.74
N PHE A 73 -15.44 -5.19 5.44
CA PHE A 73 -14.77 -6.14 6.33
C PHE A 73 -13.32 -5.73 6.64
N GLU A 74 -12.59 -5.19 5.68
CA GLU A 74 -11.20 -4.76 5.88
C GLU A 74 -11.07 -3.33 6.42
N TYR A 75 -12.11 -2.51 6.30
CA TYR A 75 -12.16 -1.16 6.85
C TYR A 75 -12.63 -1.19 8.30
N PHE A 76 -12.45 -0.08 9.03
CA PHE A 76 -12.67 -0.08 10.47
C PHE A 76 -14.07 0.36 10.87
N SER A 77 -14.52 1.56 10.44
CA SER A 77 -15.71 2.21 10.96
C SER A 77 -16.28 3.28 10.04
N GLU A 78 -17.47 3.75 10.35
CA GLU A 78 -18.02 5.00 9.82
C GLU A 78 -17.42 6.24 10.53
N ASP A 79 -16.84 6.06 11.73
CA ASP A 79 -16.19 7.12 12.50
C ASP A 79 -14.74 7.33 12.01
N PRO A 80 -14.41 8.51 11.49
CA PRO A 80 -13.07 8.79 11.01
C PRO A 80 -12.01 8.86 12.13
N LEU A 81 -12.40 9.20 13.37
CA LEU A 81 -11.47 9.21 14.50
C LEU A 81 -11.08 7.79 14.90
N LEU A 82 -12.07 6.92 15.11
CA LEU A 82 -11.82 5.50 15.41
C LEU A 82 -10.98 4.86 14.31
N THR A 83 -11.35 5.10 13.04
CA THR A 83 -10.60 4.60 11.87
C THR A 83 -9.14 5.04 11.90
N GLY A 84 -8.89 6.33 12.15
CA GLY A 84 -7.52 6.87 12.22
C GLY A 84 -6.72 6.30 13.39
N LYS A 85 -7.31 6.14 14.56
CA LYS A 85 -6.65 5.58 15.75
C LYS A 85 -6.31 4.10 15.58
N MET A 86 -7.22 3.31 15.03
CA MET A 86 -6.95 1.90 14.72
C MET A 86 -5.84 1.75 13.67
N ALA A 87 -5.83 2.60 12.64
CA ALA A 87 -4.75 2.62 11.67
C ALA A 87 -3.38 2.97 12.32
N CYS A 88 -3.35 3.94 13.24
CA CYS A 88 -2.13 4.27 13.98
C CYS A 88 -1.63 3.08 14.80
N ALA A 89 -2.51 2.37 15.48
CA ALA A 89 -2.17 1.19 16.28
C ALA A 89 -1.54 0.10 15.39
N GLN A 90 -2.14 -0.19 14.25
CA GLN A 90 -1.59 -1.17 13.30
C GLN A 90 -0.22 -0.75 12.76
N LEU A 91 -0.07 0.51 12.36
CA LEU A 91 1.22 1.02 11.90
C LEU A 91 2.30 0.93 12.99
N ARG A 92 1.97 1.25 14.26
CA ARG A 92 2.92 1.12 15.37
C ARG A 92 3.37 -0.33 15.56
N GLY A 93 2.43 -1.29 15.51
CA GLY A 93 2.74 -2.71 15.59
C GLY A 93 3.72 -3.16 14.51
N LEU A 94 3.44 -2.84 13.26
CA LEU A 94 4.31 -3.13 12.11
C LEU A 94 5.70 -2.48 12.25
N HIS A 95 5.75 -1.23 12.68
CA HIS A 95 7.00 -0.48 12.81
C HIS A 95 7.96 -1.05 13.86
N ARG A 96 7.48 -1.80 14.86
CA ARG A 96 8.34 -2.49 15.85
C ARG A 96 9.36 -3.41 15.18
N TRP A 97 9.01 -3.98 14.03
CA TRP A 97 9.86 -4.92 13.28
C TRP A 97 10.57 -4.29 12.07
N GLY A 98 10.46 -2.97 11.91
CA GLY A 98 11.08 -2.21 10.81
C GLY A 98 10.35 -2.33 9.47
N VAL A 99 9.29 -3.13 9.39
CA VAL A 99 8.36 -3.16 8.26
C VAL A 99 7.32 -2.04 8.39
N THR A 100 6.50 -1.80 7.39
CA THR A 100 5.47 -0.75 7.45
C THR A 100 4.17 -1.21 6.78
N GLY A 101 3.10 -0.42 7.01
CA GLY A 101 1.87 -0.52 6.24
C GLY A 101 1.81 0.52 5.13
N THR A 102 1.06 0.18 4.07
CA THR A 102 0.61 1.10 3.03
C THR A 102 -0.86 1.39 3.28
N ILE A 103 -1.16 2.54 3.88
CA ILE A 103 -2.56 2.90 4.15
C ILE A 103 -3.32 3.12 2.86
N LYS A 104 -4.55 2.57 2.79
CA LYS A 104 -5.34 2.52 1.54
C LYS A 104 -6.84 2.68 1.80
N HIS A 105 -7.63 3.08 0.82
CA HIS A 105 -7.29 3.57 -0.51
C HIS A 105 -7.54 5.08 -0.53
N PHE A 106 -6.54 5.85 -0.83
CA PHE A 106 -6.55 7.31 -0.74
C PHE A 106 -7.08 7.94 -2.04
N ALA A 107 -8.35 8.42 -2.10
CA ALA A 107 -9.31 8.48 -1.03
C ALA A 107 -10.73 8.19 -1.54
N ALA A 108 -11.65 8.05 -0.61
CA ALA A 108 -13.09 7.97 -0.89
C ALA A 108 -13.53 6.74 -1.70
N ASN A 109 -12.83 5.59 -1.56
CA ASN A 109 -13.28 4.30 -2.09
C ASN A 109 -14.35 3.68 -1.16
N ASN A 110 -15.59 4.19 -1.24
CA ASN A 110 -16.66 3.82 -0.33
C ASN A 110 -17.68 2.86 -0.93
N GLN A 111 -17.46 2.40 -2.17
CA GLN A 111 -18.23 1.33 -2.81
C GLN A 111 -17.36 0.57 -3.81
N GLU A 112 -17.65 -0.72 -3.96
CA GLU A 112 -16.94 -1.61 -4.89
C GLU A 112 -17.65 -1.73 -6.25
N HIS A 113 -18.96 -1.50 -6.29
CA HIS A 113 -19.69 -1.51 -7.56
C HIS A 113 -19.18 -0.42 -8.49
N ARG A 114 -18.62 -0.83 -9.65
CA ARG A 114 -18.02 0.05 -10.66
C ARG A 114 -16.90 0.95 -10.11
N ARG A 115 -16.11 0.47 -9.15
CA ARG A 115 -15.12 1.24 -8.38
C ARG A 115 -14.11 2.01 -9.23
N HIS A 116 -13.84 1.58 -10.47
CA HIS A 116 -12.95 2.31 -11.39
C HIS A 116 -13.58 3.56 -12.01
N PHE A 117 -14.91 3.64 -12.02
CA PHE A 117 -15.65 4.67 -12.77
C PHE A 117 -16.65 5.46 -11.92
N VAL A 118 -16.99 4.96 -10.73
CA VAL A 118 -17.94 5.66 -9.88
C VAL A 118 -17.29 6.91 -9.30
N GLU A 119 -17.82 8.06 -9.68
CA GLU A 119 -17.31 9.33 -9.19
C GLU A 119 -17.79 9.60 -7.77
N SER A 120 -16.84 9.89 -6.89
CA SER A 120 -17.11 10.36 -5.53
C SER A 120 -17.23 11.88 -5.54
N VAL A 121 -18.46 12.41 -5.62
CA VAL A 121 -18.73 13.85 -5.56
C VAL A 121 -18.89 14.26 -4.10
N ILE A 122 -17.92 14.96 -3.56
CA ILE A 122 -17.84 15.27 -2.14
C ILE A 122 -17.49 16.75 -1.95
N SER A 123 -18.25 17.46 -1.09
CA SER A 123 -17.88 18.82 -0.71
C SER A 123 -16.54 18.86 0.03
N GLU A 124 -15.79 19.95 -0.09
CA GLU A 124 -14.48 20.06 0.56
C GLU A 124 -14.55 19.85 2.08
N ARG A 125 -15.58 20.38 2.73
CA ARG A 125 -15.79 20.20 4.15
C ARG A 125 -15.98 18.72 4.53
N ALA A 126 -16.88 18.01 3.85
CA ALA A 126 -17.11 16.59 4.11
C ALA A 126 -15.86 15.76 3.77
N LEU A 127 -15.16 16.09 2.70
CA LEU A 127 -13.91 15.44 2.32
C LEU A 127 -12.89 15.54 3.44
N ARG A 128 -12.66 16.71 4.01
CA ARG A 128 -11.65 16.94 5.05
C ARG A 128 -12.06 16.39 6.41
N GLU A 129 -13.31 16.59 6.82
CA GLU A 129 -13.77 16.23 8.16
C GLU A 129 -14.07 14.73 8.30
N ILE A 130 -14.40 14.03 7.20
CA ILE A 130 -14.83 12.63 7.21
C ILE A 130 -13.86 11.75 6.42
N TYR A 131 -13.80 11.93 5.09
CA TYR A 131 -13.14 10.96 4.20
C TYR A 131 -11.61 10.99 4.26
N LEU A 132 -11.02 12.15 4.53
CA LEU A 132 -9.58 12.32 4.67
C LEU A 132 -9.09 12.28 6.12
N ARG A 133 -9.98 12.45 7.09
CA ARG A 133 -9.59 12.60 8.50
C ARG A 133 -8.84 11.38 9.05
N GLY A 134 -9.26 10.17 8.73
CA GLY A 134 -8.56 8.94 9.13
C GLY A 134 -7.14 8.87 8.54
N PHE A 135 -6.98 9.27 7.28
CA PHE A 135 -5.67 9.35 6.62
C PHE A 135 -4.77 10.42 7.25
N GLU A 136 -5.33 11.60 7.55
CA GLU A 136 -4.57 12.67 8.21
C GLU A 136 -4.01 12.21 9.56
N ILE A 137 -4.83 11.53 10.38
CA ILE A 137 -4.41 10.97 11.67
C ILE A 137 -3.31 9.92 11.44
N ALA A 138 -3.49 8.99 10.51
CA ALA A 138 -2.50 7.96 10.20
C ALA A 138 -1.15 8.53 9.71
N VAL A 139 -1.19 9.64 8.95
CA VAL A 139 0.01 10.35 8.50
C VAL A 139 0.71 11.06 9.66
N LYS A 140 -0.02 11.87 10.43
CA LYS A 140 0.56 12.75 11.44
C LYS A 140 0.90 12.03 12.75
N GLU A 141 0.03 11.13 13.21
CA GLU A 141 0.20 10.41 14.47
C GLU A 141 0.77 9.00 14.24
N GLY A 142 0.27 8.27 13.24
CA GLY A 142 0.71 6.91 12.90
C GLY A 142 2.04 6.85 12.14
N ARG A 143 2.54 8.01 11.66
CA ARG A 143 3.79 8.11 10.88
C ARG A 143 3.79 7.16 9.68
N ALA A 144 2.68 7.12 8.94
CA ALA A 144 2.57 6.32 7.73
C ALA A 144 3.73 6.61 6.76
N ARG A 145 4.35 5.54 6.25
CA ARG A 145 5.51 5.64 5.33
C ARG A 145 5.15 5.35 3.89
N SER A 146 4.01 4.71 3.67
CA SER A 146 3.48 4.38 2.35
C SER A 146 1.98 4.59 2.31
N ILE A 147 1.48 5.07 1.18
CA ILE A 147 0.06 5.33 0.90
C ILE A 147 -0.27 4.82 -0.51
N MET A 148 -1.44 4.20 -0.65
CA MET A 148 -1.98 3.77 -1.94
C MET A 148 -3.18 4.63 -2.31
N THR A 149 -3.15 5.23 -3.51
CA THR A 149 -4.31 5.94 -4.08
C THR A 149 -5.40 4.97 -4.49
N SER A 150 -6.64 5.43 -4.55
CA SER A 150 -7.79 4.60 -4.88
C SER A 150 -8.07 4.52 -6.38
N TYR A 151 -8.99 3.63 -6.78
CA TYR A 151 -9.40 3.50 -8.17
C TYR A 151 -10.32 4.59 -8.67
N ASN A 152 -11.19 5.10 -7.78
CA ASN A 152 -12.29 5.98 -8.16
C ASN A 152 -11.84 7.39 -8.53
N PRO A 153 -12.54 8.07 -9.42
CA PRO A 153 -12.44 9.52 -9.52
C PRO A 153 -13.03 10.20 -8.28
N LEU A 154 -12.47 11.34 -7.93
CA LEU A 154 -12.89 12.22 -6.85
C LEU A 154 -13.01 13.64 -7.39
N ASN A 155 -14.24 14.16 -7.44
CA ASN A 155 -14.53 15.49 -7.97
C ASN A 155 -13.91 15.76 -9.36
N GLY A 156 -14.06 14.82 -10.29
CA GLY A 156 -13.63 14.90 -11.67
C GLY A 156 -12.21 14.40 -11.99
N TYR A 157 -11.44 14.02 -10.98
CA TYR A 157 -10.07 13.51 -11.17
C TYR A 157 -9.89 12.14 -10.55
N TRP A 158 -9.31 11.20 -11.29
CA TRP A 158 -8.86 9.93 -10.71
C TRP A 158 -7.83 10.21 -9.62
N THR A 159 -7.97 9.56 -8.47
CA THR A 159 -7.17 9.88 -7.29
C THR A 159 -5.67 9.71 -7.51
N ALA A 160 -5.26 8.76 -8.35
CA ALA A 160 -3.86 8.53 -8.70
C ALA A 160 -3.20 9.73 -9.41
N SER A 161 -3.98 10.55 -10.13
CA SER A 161 -3.52 11.75 -10.83
C SER A 161 -4.10 13.06 -10.27
N ASN A 162 -4.77 13.01 -9.12
CA ASN A 162 -5.37 14.17 -8.49
C ASN A 162 -4.31 15.01 -7.76
N TYR A 163 -3.86 16.08 -8.41
CA TYR A 163 -2.82 16.97 -7.88
C TYR A 163 -3.23 17.61 -6.56
N ASP A 164 -4.48 18.08 -6.43
CA ASP A 164 -4.94 18.72 -5.19
C ASP A 164 -4.97 17.74 -4.03
N LEU A 165 -5.38 16.49 -4.28
CA LEU A 165 -5.40 15.45 -3.26
C LEU A 165 -3.97 15.06 -2.81
N VAL A 166 -3.11 14.70 -3.76
CA VAL A 166 -1.79 14.12 -3.44
C VAL A 166 -0.75 15.19 -3.17
N THR A 167 -0.67 16.24 -3.98
CA THR A 167 0.33 17.28 -3.81
C THR A 167 -0.11 18.34 -2.79
N THR A 168 -1.28 18.95 -2.99
CA THR A 168 -1.68 20.10 -2.16
C THR A 168 -2.02 19.64 -0.74
N ILE A 169 -2.89 18.64 -0.58
CA ILE A 169 -3.36 18.20 0.72
C ILE A 169 -2.32 17.29 1.39
N LEU A 170 -2.03 16.14 0.79
CA LEU A 170 -1.20 15.13 1.43
C LEU A 170 0.22 15.62 1.68
N ARG A 171 0.91 16.05 0.63
CA ARG A 171 2.32 16.46 0.77
C ARG A 171 2.47 17.89 1.31
N GLY A 172 1.68 18.83 0.81
CA GLY A 172 1.79 20.24 1.18
C GLY A 172 1.23 20.52 2.58
N GLN A 173 -0.04 20.22 2.82
CA GLN A 173 -0.70 20.59 4.08
C GLN A 173 -0.39 19.64 5.23
N TRP A 174 -0.26 18.34 4.96
CA TRP A 174 0.05 17.36 6.01
C TRP A 174 1.55 17.10 6.17
N GLY A 175 2.39 17.58 5.24
CA GLY A 175 3.85 17.40 5.26
C GLY A 175 4.31 15.98 5.00
N TYR A 176 3.53 15.19 4.26
CA TYR A 176 3.85 13.80 3.97
C TYR A 176 5.07 13.65 3.05
N THR A 177 6.06 12.90 3.49
CA THR A 177 7.31 12.67 2.76
C THR A 177 7.53 11.21 2.32
N GLY A 178 6.57 10.34 2.63
CA GLY A 178 6.64 8.92 2.30
C GLY A 178 6.32 8.59 0.84
N LEU A 179 6.27 7.31 0.55
CA LEU A 179 5.93 6.77 -0.76
C LEU A 179 4.43 6.90 -1.04
N VAL A 180 4.09 7.29 -2.26
CA VAL A 180 2.73 7.18 -2.80
C VAL A 180 2.75 6.22 -3.97
N MET A 181 1.94 5.17 -3.91
CA MET A 181 1.74 4.22 -5.01
C MET A 181 0.30 4.27 -5.50
N SER A 182 0.08 3.91 -6.76
CA SER A 182 -1.27 3.68 -7.28
C SER A 182 -1.81 2.33 -6.79
N ASP A 183 -3.11 2.14 -6.83
CA ASP A 183 -3.69 0.79 -6.83
C ASP A 183 -3.33 0.08 -8.15
N TRP A 184 -3.53 -1.25 -8.23
CA TRP A 184 -3.14 -2.09 -9.38
C TRP A 184 -3.89 -1.69 -10.64
N TRP A 185 -3.17 -1.28 -11.70
CA TRP A 185 -3.73 -0.78 -12.97
C TRP A 185 -4.74 0.36 -12.78
N ALA A 186 -4.53 1.21 -11.78
CA ALA A 186 -5.37 2.38 -11.56
C ALA A 186 -5.30 3.33 -12.76
N GLU A 187 -6.44 3.95 -13.07
CA GLU A 187 -6.51 4.96 -14.10
C GLU A 187 -6.07 6.33 -13.57
N GLY A 188 -5.62 7.17 -14.47
CA GLY A 188 -5.36 8.58 -14.26
C GLY A 188 -5.99 9.40 -15.37
N ASN A 189 -6.21 10.67 -15.12
CA ASN A 189 -6.62 11.62 -16.17
C ASN A 189 -5.91 12.95 -16.00
N ASP A 190 -5.83 13.69 -17.07
CA ASP A 190 -5.56 15.11 -17.04
C ASP A 190 -6.87 15.89 -17.04
N ARG A 191 -6.79 17.20 -16.87
CA ARG A 191 -7.92 18.12 -16.71
C ARG A 191 -9.04 17.85 -17.74
N GLY A 192 -10.20 17.35 -17.28
CA GLY A 192 -11.37 17.06 -18.11
C GLY A 192 -11.24 15.87 -19.06
N GLY A 193 -10.16 15.11 -19.00
CA GLY A 193 -9.94 13.92 -19.82
C GLY A 193 -10.59 12.66 -19.27
N ALA A 194 -10.75 11.65 -20.14
CA ALA A 194 -11.15 10.32 -19.73
C ALA A 194 -10.02 9.62 -18.95
N GLY A 195 -10.37 8.72 -18.02
CA GLY A 195 -9.40 7.89 -17.31
C GLY A 195 -8.68 6.95 -18.25
N SER A 196 -7.40 6.71 -17.95
CA SER A 196 -6.59 5.70 -18.64
C SER A 196 -5.46 5.22 -17.75
N THR A 197 -5.15 3.93 -17.84
CA THR A 197 -3.96 3.32 -17.20
C THR A 197 -2.65 3.81 -17.82
N LYS A 198 -2.71 4.51 -18.94
CA LYS A 198 -1.55 5.02 -19.68
C LYS A 198 -1.18 6.46 -19.31
N HIS A 199 -2.03 7.19 -18.61
CA HIS A 199 -1.77 8.57 -18.18
C HIS A 199 -0.87 8.66 -16.95
N VAL A 200 0.30 8.03 -17.03
CA VAL A 200 1.28 7.97 -15.94
C VAL A 200 1.98 9.32 -15.73
N ALA A 201 2.14 10.13 -16.77
CA ALA A 201 2.70 11.48 -16.65
C ALA A 201 1.85 12.37 -15.71
N ALA A 202 0.52 12.29 -15.80
CA ALA A 202 -0.37 13.00 -14.88
C ALA A 202 -0.22 12.51 -13.43
N MET A 203 -0.01 11.20 -13.23
CA MET A 203 0.26 10.63 -11.90
C MET A 203 1.58 11.12 -11.32
N VAL A 204 2.66 11.15 -12.11
CA VAL A 204 3.96 11.68 -11.69
C VAL A 204 3.87 13.16 -11.31
N ARG A 205 3.16 13.97 -12.09
CA ARG A 205 2.91 15.40 -11.76
C ARG A 205 2.16 15.55 -10.45
N ALA A 206 1.16 14.71 -10.21
CA ALA A 206 0.42 14.68 -8.95
C ALA A 206 1.24 14.17 -7.76
N GLN A 207 2.48 13.70 -7.98
CA GLN A 207 3.38 13.11 -6.98
C GLN A 207 2.92 11.73 -6.46
N ASN A 208 2.24 10.97 -7.28
CA ASN A 208 2.17 9.53 -7.17
C ASN A 208 3.51 8.97 -7.68
N ASP A 209 4.26 8.29 -6.83
CA ASP A 209 5.67 7.95 -7.10
C ASP A 209 5.82 6.63 -7.85
N VAL A 210 4.92 5.67 -7.62
CA VAL A 210 4.96 4.33 -8.21
C VAL A 210 3.63 3.98 -8.84
N PHE A 211 3.65 3.67 -10.12
CA PHE A 211 2.51 3.09 -10.82
C PHE A 211 2.53 1.56 -10.71
N MET A 212 1.46 1.00 -10.18
CA MET A 212 1.29 -0.44 -10.01
C MET A 212 0.34 -0.98 -11.08
N VAL A 213 0.71 -1.92 -11.92
CA VAL A 213 1.92 -2.70 -11.97
C VAL A 213 2.44 -2.72 -13.42
N VAL A 214 3.75 -2.85 -13.58
CA VAL A 214 4.40 -3.07 -14.88
C VAL A 214 5.05 -4.44 -14.84
N THR A 215 4.72 -5.29 -15.83
CA THR A 215 5.20 -6.68 -15.91
C THR A 215 6.60 -6.81 -16.52
N ASP A 216 7.02 -5.82 -17.30
CA ASP A 216 8.34 -5.73 -17.90
C ASP A 216 8.94 -4.33 -17.64
N PRO A 217 9.85 -4.21 -16.64
CA PRO A 217 10.43 -2.92 -16.28
C PRO A 217 11.50 -2.42 -17.25
N GLU A 218 11.99 -3.24 -18.16
CA GLU A 218 13.01 -2.87 -19.14
C GLU A 218 12.41 -2.24 -20.40
N HIS A 219 11.13 -2.51 -20.66
CA HIS A 219 10.41 -2.00 -21.80
C HIS A 219 9.11 -1.33 -21.35
N ASN A 220 8.61 -0.38 -22.13
CA ASN A 220 7.29 0.23 -21.88
C ASN A 220 6.14 -0.72 -22.26
N SER A 221 6.04 -1.85 -21.56
CA SER A 221 5.01 -2.88 -21.81
C SER A 221 3.61 -2.39 -21.47
N GLY A 222 3.48 -1.42 -20.57
CA GLY A 222 2.20 -0.77 -20.23
C GLY A 222 1.75 0.27 -21.25
N GLY A 223 2.65 0.72 -22.13
CA GLY A 223 2.38 1.75 -23.13
C GLY A 223 2.05 3.10 -22.49
N ASP A 224 2.76 3.46 -21.39
CA ASP A 224 2.59 4.75 -20.71
C ASP A 224 3.05 5.94 -21.58
N ASP A 225 2.64 7.12 -21.16
CA ASP A 225 2.87 8.39 -21.86
C ASP A 225 4.11 9.17 -21.41
N LEU A 226 4.97 8.60 -20.54
CA LEU A 226 6.08 9.34 -19.91
C LEU A 226 7.07 9.92 -20.92
N THR A 227 7.49 9.11 -21.90
CA THR A 227 8.46 9.55 -22.92
C THR A 227 7.87 10.64 -23.83
N ALA A 228 6.60 10.49 -24.22
CA ALA A 228 5.91 11.50 -25.01
C ALA A 228 5.76 12.81 -24.22
N ALA A 229 5.30 12.73 -22.97
CA ALA A 229 5.11 13.89 -22.10
C ALA A 229 6.43 14.65 -21.82
N LEU A 230 7.56 13.96 -21.70
CA LEU A 230 8.88 14.59 -21.58
C LEU A 230 9.27 15.31 -22.86
N THR A 231 9.02 14.71 -24.02
CA THR A 231 9.36 15.28 -25.33
C THR A 231 8.54 16.51 -25.63
N GLU A 232 7.26 16.48 -25.27
CA GLU A 232 6.31 17.57 -25.45
C GLU A 232 6.44 18.68 -24.38
N GLY A 233 7.22 18.45 -23.32
CA GLY A 233 7.38 19.37 -22.20
C GLY A 233 6.20 19.40 -21.23
N CYS A 234 5.28 18.45 -21.31
CA CYS A 234 4.17 18.29 -20.38
C CYS A 234 4.58 17.67 -19.05
N LEU A 235 5.74 16.98 -19.02
CA LEU A 235 6.38 16.45 -17.83
C LEU A 235 7.84 16.91 -17.82
N THR A 236 8.35 17.24 -16.65
CA THR A 236 9.74 17.66 -16.50
C THR A 236 10.61 16.53 -15.93
N ARG A 237 11.90 16.55 -16.27
CA ARG A 237 12.89 15.65 -15.64
C ARG A 237 12.94 15.81 -14.12
N GLY A 238 12.72 17.03 -13.61
CA GLY A 238 12.69 17.30 -12.17
C GLY A 238 11.54 16.59 -11.45
N GLU A 239 10.39 16.45 -12.08
CA GLU A 239 9.25 15.72 -11.52
C GLU A 239 9.53 14.21 -11.42
N LEU A 240 10.17 13.61 -12.43
CA LEU A 240 10.64 12.23 -12.37
C LEU A 240 11.71 12.02 -11.30
N GLN A 241 12.68 12.94 -11.19
CA GLN A 241 13.72 12.89 -10.16
C GLN A 241 13.14 12.99 -8.75
N ARG A 242 12.08 13.79 -8.56
CA ARG A 242 11.36 13.89 -7.30
C ARG A 242 10.72 12.54 -6.91
N SER A 243 10.01 11.89 -7.84
CA SER A 243 9.42 10.56 -7.60
C SER A 243 10.50 9.53 -7.30
N ALA A 244 11.57 9.49 -8.06
CA ALA A 244 12.72 8.63 -7.80
C ALA A 244 13.33 8.87 -6.40
N ALA A 245 13.46 10.12 -6.00
CA ALA A 245 13.96 10.47 -4.66
C ALA A 245 13.01 9.99 -3.54
N ASN A 246 11.70 10.08 -3.74
CA ASN A 246 10.71 9.56 -2.78
C ASN A 246 10.80 8.03 -2.66
N ILE A 247 10.92 7.33 -3.78
CA ILE A 247 11.15 5.88 -3.81
C ILE A 247 12.43 5.52 -3.07
N CYS A 248 13.54 6.20 -3.35
CA CYS A 248 14.82 5.96 -2.68
C CYS A 248 14.72 6.20 -1.16
N ARG A 249 14.07 7.27 -0.72
CA ARG A 249 13.86 7.53 0.72
C ARG A 249 13.07 6.43 1.39
N PHE A 250 12.06 5.90 0.73
CA PHE A 250 11.29 4.75 1.24
C PHE A 250 12.18 3.51 1.33
N LEU A 251 12.88 3.16 0.26
CA LEU A 251 13.76 1.99 0.20
C LEU A 251 14.84 2.00 1.28
N LEU A 252 15.47 3.15 1.54
CA LEU A 252 16.49 3.32 2.59
C LEU A 252 15.99 2.95 4.00
N GLN A 253 14.67 2.93 4.23
CA GLN A 253 14.07 2.59 5.51
C GLN A 253 13.69 1.10 5.61
N THR A 254 13.76 0.36 4.51
CA THR A 254 13.32 -1.04 4.45
C THR A 254 14.38 -2.01 4.98
N PRO A 255 13.95 -3.15 5.54
CA PRO A 255 14.83 -4.27 5.84
C PRO A 255 15.60 -4.78 4.61
N ALA A 256 14.96 -4.84 3.43
CA ALA A 256 15.59 -5.25 2.18
C ALA A 256 16.83 -4.42 1.84
N PHE A 257 16.78 -3.11 2.02
CA PHE A 257 17.95 -2.26 1.79
C PHE A 257 19.09 -2.59 2.74
N ARG A 258 18.81 -2.81 4.02
CA ARG A 258 19.85 -3.17 5.01
C ARG A 258 20.53 -4.49 4.63
N ARG A 259 19.75 -5.50 4.24
CA ARG A 259 20.31 -6.77 3.73
C ARG A 259 21.17 -6.56 2.50
N SER A 260 20.74 -5.74 1.55
CA SER A 260 21.47 -5.51 0.28
C SER A 260 22.85 -4.86 0.46
N ILE A 261 23.09 -4.17 1.57
CA ILE A 261 24.40 -3.55 1.90
C ILE A 261 25.17 -4.31 2.99
N GLY A 262 24.76 -5.56 3.29
CA GLY A 262 25.41 -6.41 4.30
C GLY A 262 25.27 -5.90 5.74
N ARG A 263 24.30 -5.04 6.03
CA ARG A 263 23.97 -4.59 7.39
C ARG A 263 22.81 -5.40 7.95
N THR A 264 23.05 -6.70 8.10
CA THR A 264 22.16 -7.61 8.83
C THR A 264 22.33 -7.43 10.34
N SER A 265 21.30 -7.75 11.08
CA SER A 265 21.30 -7.81 12.55
C SER A 265 21.07 -9.25 13.01
N ALA A 266 21.37 -9.57 14.24
CA ALA A 266 21.03 -10.86 14.82
C ALA A 266 19.53 -11.21 14.69
N LEU A 267 18.68 -10.19 14.61
CA LEU A 267 17.25 -10.37 14.31
C LEU A 267 17.03 -10.85 12.86
N ASP A 268 17.75 -10.30 11.89
CA ASP A 268 17.65 -10.73 10.49
C ASP A 268 18.07 -12.20 10.36
N ASP A 269 19.19 -12.59 10.98
CA ASP A 269 19.70 -13.97 10.98
C ASP A 269 18.69 -14.92 11.64
N GLN A 270 18.06 -14.50 12.74
CA GLN A 270 17.01 -15.27 13.41
C GLN A 270 15.78 -15.44 12.54
N MET A 271 15.35 -14.40 11.85
CA MET A 271 14.18 -14.44 10.94
C MET A 271 14.43 -15.36 9.75
N GLU A 272 15.65 -15.34 9.20
CA GLU A 272 16.06 -16.21 8.10
C GLU A 272 16.03 -17.68 8.52
N ALA A 273 16.61 -17.99 9.69
CA ALA A 273 16.57 -19.36 10.26
C ALA A 273 15.13 -19.84 10.52
N MET A 274 14.24 -18.98 11.00
CA MET A 274 12.83 -19.35 11.20
C MET A 274 12.10 -19.58 9.86
N ALA A 275 12.38 -18.77 8.85
CA ALA A 275 11.79 -18.93 7.52
C ALA A 275 12.22 -20.25 6.87
N GLU A 276 13.51 -20.60 6.98
CA GLU A 276 14.04 -21.88 6.50
C GLU A 276 13.39 -23.09 7.20
N GLN A 277 13.19 -23.01 8.52
CA GLN A 277 12.51 -24.07 9.28
C GLN A 277 11.06 -24.26 8.81
N ASP A 278 10.33 -23.18 8.58
CA ASP A 278 8.94 -23.25 8.10
C ASP A 278 8.86 -23.85 6.69
N MET A 279 9.78 -23.47 5.80
CA MET A 279 9.85 -24.04 4.46
C MET A 279 10.16 -25.55 4.50
N GLN A 280 11.09 -25.97 5.33
CA GLN A 280 11.41 -27.39 5.54
C GLN A 280 10.21 -28.16 6.09
N GLN A 281 9.48 -27.58 7.04
CA GLN A 281 8.29 -28.20 7.61
C GLN A 281 7.14 -28.30 6.60
N ALA A 282 6.94 -27.26 5.78
CA ALA A 282 5.95 -27.27 4.71
C ALA A 282 6.27 -28.36 3.66
N ALA A 283 7.53 -28.50 3.27
CA ALA A 283 7.99 -29.55 2.37
C ALA A 283 7.78 -30.95 2.95
N GLN A 284 8.09 -31.17 4.23
CA GLN A 284 7.87 -32.44 4.93
C GLN A 284 6.39 -32.82 5.04
N ASN A 285 5.51 -31.83 5.17
CA ASN A 285 4.07 -32.03 5.25
C ASN A 285 3.42 -32.24 3.85
N GLY A 286 4.21 -32.27 2.78
CA GLY A 286 3.73 -32.51 1.41
C GLY A 286 2.90 -31.34 0.85
N LEU A 287 3.04 -30.15 1.41
CA LEU A 287 2.45 -28.95 0.84
C LEU A 287 3.27 -28.59 -0.40
N PRO A 288 2.70 -28.65 -1.61
CA PRO A 288 3.43 -28.24 -2.80
C PRO A 288 3.68 -26.74 -2.75
N LEU A 289 4.95 -26.35 -2.62
CA LEU A 289 5.35 -24.96 -2.85
C LEU A 289 5.30 -24.75 -4.35
N THR A 290 4.29 -24.06 -4.81
CA THR A 290 4.10 -23.76 -6.23
C THR A 290 3.98 -22.25 -6.44
N LEU A 291 4.53 -21.80 -7.56
CA LEU A 291 4.23 -20.46 -8.06
C LEU A 291 2.75 -20.39 -8.51
N ARG A 292 2.24 -19.18 -8.68
CA ARG A 292 0.84 -18.93 -9.08
C ARG A 292 0.43 -19.60 -10.39
N ASP A 293 1.40 -19.90 -11.24
CA ASP A 293 1.22 -20.62 -12.51
C ASP A 293 1.25 -22.16 -12.37
N GLY A 294 1.38 -22.66 -11.13
CA GLY A 294 1.48 -24.09 -10.84
C GLY A 294 2.88 -24.68 -10.94
N THR A 295 3.90 -23.87 -11.23
CA THR A 295 5.29 -24.32 -11.26
C THR A 295 5.77 -24.67 -9.85
N ALA A 296 6.26 -25.89 -9.66
CA ALA A 296 6.83 -26.31 -8.39
C ALA A 296 8.09 -25.48 -8.06
N ILE A 297 8.19 -24.98 -6.84
CA ILE A 297 9.40 -24.31 -6.36
C ILE A 297 10.37 -25.39 -5.86
N ASP A 298 11.50 -25.52 -6.53
CA ASP A 298 12.59 -26.36 -6.07
C ASP A 298 13.40 -25.55 -5.01
N ILE A 299 13.17 -25.88 -3.74
CA ILE A 299 13.83 -25.23 -2.61
C ILE A 299 15.36 -25.45 -2.63
N ALA A 300 15.82 -26.56 -3.21
CA ALA A 300 17.25 -26.87 -3.32
C ALA A 300 17.97 -26.02 -4.41
N ALA A 301 17.23 -25.33 -5.25
CA ALA A 301 17.76 -24.45 -6.30
C ALA A 301 17.78 -22.96 -5.91
N ILE A 302 17.34 -22.62 -4.70
CA ILE A 302 17.35 -21.25 -4.17
C ILE A 302 18.58 -21.09 -3.25
N ASP A 303 19.76 -21.10 -3.86
CA ASP A 303 21.01 -20.67 -3.24
C ASP A 303 21.34 -19.23 -3.62
#